data_9d9bcf19d38d12ac9c912183fe4a042c
#
_entry.id   9d9bcf19d38d12ac9c912183fe4a042c
#
_cell.length_a   1.000
_cell.length_b   1.000
_cell.length_c   1.000
_cell.angle_alpha   90.00
_cell.angle_beta   90.00
_cell.angle_gamma   90.00
#
_symmetry.space_group_name_H-M   'P 1'
#
loop_
_entity.id
_entity.type
_entity.pdbx_description
1 polymer ?
#
loop_
_entity_poly.entity_id
_entity_poly.type
_entity_poly.pdbx_seq_one_letter_code
_entity_poly.pdbx_strand_id
1 'polypeptide(L)'
;MRERVLALLRQVASGEVPVTDALARLSLPDTESLPFATIDHHRALRQGVPEVIFAAGKTGDQVLAIARRLAASDVGVLITRVPAELCDPLRSCFQGIEVNELGRIAYLPPAEPPGAGQGEILIVTAGTSDLPVAEEAAVTAHALGNAVARLTDVGVAGIHRLLSRTDALASAAVIIVVAGMDGALPSVVGGLVPVPVIAVPTSVGYGASFGGVAALLTMLNSCASGVTVVNIDNGFGAAFAASRITHGYAARGAQGVSQITQAVHSNS
;
A
#
# COMPACT_ATOMS: atom_id res chain seq x y z
N MET A 1 12.40 9.08 15.91
CA MET A 1 12.64 7.61 16.00
C MET A 1 14.12 7.27 15.80
N ARG A 2 14.75 7.61 14.68
CA ARG A 2 16.16 7.29 14.35
C ARG A 2 17.14 7.79 15.41
N GLU A 3 17.01 9.03 15.90
CA GLU A 3 17.87 9.58 16.96
C GLU A 3 17.76 8.82 18.29
N ARG A 4 16.54 8.39 18.68
CA ARG A 4 16.34 7.57 19.88
C ARG A 4 17.01 6.20 19.75
N VAL A 5 16.89 5.55 18.59
CA VAL A 5 17.56 4.27 18.30
C VAL A 5 19.07 4.46 18.27
N LEU A 6 19.57 5.52 17.62
CA LEU A 6 21.00 5.84 17.61
C LEU A 6 21.55 6.14 19.01
N ALA A 7 20.82 6.90 19.84
CA ALA A 7 21.19 7.14 21.22
C ALA A 7 21.26 5.84 22.02
N LEU A 8 20.28 4.97 21.87
CA LEU A 8 20.27 3.66 22.54
C LEU A 8 21.42 2.75 22.06
N LEU A 9 21.70 2.72 20.75
CA LEU A 9 22.83 1.96 20.22
C LEU A 9 24.19 2.51 20.71
N ARG A 10 24.33 3.82 20.89
CA ARG A 10 25.52 4.42 21.50
C ARG A 10 25.67 4.01 22.97
N GLN A 11 24.58 3.97 23.74
CA GLN A 11 24.59 3.48 25.11
C GLN A 11 24.96 1.98 25.20
N VAL A 12 24.53 1.18 24.21
CA VAL A 12 24.97 -0.22 24.12
C VAL A 12 26.46 -0.30 23.78
N ALA A 13 26.92 0.50 22.83
CA ALA A 13 28.33 0.52 22.43
C ALA A 13 29.27 1.02 23.55
N SER A 14 28.80 1.94 24.41
CA SER A 14 29.54 2.41 25.58
C SER A 14 29.45 1.45 26.79
N GLY A 15 28.63 0.39 26.72
CA GLY A 15 28.43 -0.54 27.82
C GLY A 15 27.49 -0.03 28.91
N GLU A 16 26.86 1.14 28.75
CA GLU A 16 25.91 1.72 29.70
C GLU A 16 24.59 0.94 29.75
N VAL A 17 24.19 0.32 28.64
CA VAL A 17 22.95 -0.46 28.52
C VAL A 17 23.28 -1.86 27.97
N PRO A 18 22.90 -2.94 28.69
CA PRO A 18 23.00 -4.30 28.16
C PRO A 18 22.21 -4.49 26.87
N VAL A 19 22.70 -5.34 25.96
CA VAL A 19 22.02 -5.65 24.69
C VAL A 19 20.58 -6.17 24.91
N THR A 20 20.38 -6.99 25.95
CA THR A 20 19.05 -7.51 26.32
C THR A 20 18.07 -6.41 26.71
N ASP A 21 18.54 -5.40 27.45
CA ASP A 21 17.71 -4.27 27.88
C ASP A 21 17.42 -3.32 26.72
N ALA A 22 18.40 -3.12 25.82
CA ALA A 22 18.19 -2.37 24.60
C ALA A 22 17.15 -3.05 23.70
N LEU A 23 17.23 -4.36 23.55
CA LEU A 23 16.25 -5.13 22.80
C LEU A 23 14.83 -5.03 23.43
N ALA A 24 14.73 -5.11 24.74
CA ALA A 24 13.47 -4.93 25.45
C ALA A 24 12.89 -3.52 25.23
N ARG A 25 13.71 -2.46 25.30
CA ARG A 25 13.28 -1.09 25.04
C ARG A 25 12.84 -0.87 23.58
N LEU A 26 13.53 -1.50 22.62
CA LEU A 26 13.15 -1.48 21.20
C LEU A 26 11.91 -2.31 20.89
N SER A 27 11.59 -3.30 21.72
CA SER A 27 10.42 -4.16 21.57
C SER A 27 9.15 -3.59 22.22
N LEU A 28 9.28 -2.59 23.09
CA LEU A 28 8.14 -1.92 23.71
C LEU A 28 7.44 -1.01 22.68
N PRO A 29 6.10 -1.05 22.60
CA PRO A 29 5.34 -0.16 21.74
C PRO A 29 5.60 1.30 22.14
N ASP A 30 6.14 2.11 21.22
CA ASP A 30 6.20 3.58 21.39
C ASP A 30 4.86 4.15 20.90
N THR A 31 3.97 4.40 21.85
CA THR A 31 2.63 4.92 21.58
C THR A 31 2.44 6.29 22.22
N GLU A 32 1.82 7.19 21.48
CA GLU A 32 1.42 8.52 21.96
C GLU A 32 -0.10 8.59 22.08
N SER A 33 -0.58 8.89 23.29
CA SER A 33 -2.02 9.01 23.55
C SER A 33 -2.50 10.44 23.31
N LEU A 34 -3.50 10.58 22.47
CA LEU A 34 -4.34 11.77 22.33
C LEU A 34 -5.68 11.51 23.05
N PRO A 35 -6.49 12.53 23.38
CA PRO A 35 -7.79 12.34 24.03
C PRO A 35 -8.75 11.43 23.27
N PHE A 36 -8.52 11.22 21.97
CA PHE A 36 -9.43 10.49 21.06
C PHE A 36 -8.70 9.43 20.22
N ALA A 37 -7.39 9.28 20.33
CA ALA A 37 -6.60 8.31 19.54
C ALA A 37 -5.31 7.92 20.27
N THR A 38 -4.78 6.75 19.94
CA THR A 38 -3.43 6.32 20.32
C THR A 38 -2.63 6.11 19.06
N ILE A 39 -1.54 6.85 18.89
CA ILE A 39 -0.65 6.80 17.72
C ILE A 39 0.44 5.75 17.99
N ASP A 40 0.66 4.85 17.04
CA ASP A 40 1.66 3.79 17.09
C ASP A 40 2.92 4.19 16.30
N HIS A 41 3.84 4.88 16.94
CA HIS A 41 5.11 5.28 16.34
C HIS A 41 6.04 4.08 16.03
N HIS A 42 5.79 2.93 16.65
CA HIS A 42 6.59 1.72 16.48
C HIS A 42 6.19 0.90 15.25
N ARG A 43 5.07 1.24 14.58
CA ARG A 43 4.54 0.48 13.45
C ARG A 43 5.53 0.38 12.29
N ALA A 44 6.26 1.45 11.99
CA ALA A 44 7.27 1.47 10.94
C ALA A 44 8.38 0.43 11.18
N LEU A 45 8.83 0.24 12.42
CA LEU A 45 9.83 -0.76 12.78
C LEU A 45 9.29 -2.20 12.68
N ARG A 46 8.03 -2.43 13.10
CA ARG A 46 7.43 -3.78 13.09
C ARG A 46 6.95 -4.21 11.71
N GLN A 47 6.41 -3.29 10.95
CA GLN A 47 5.72 -3.58 9.69
C GLN A 47 6.43 -3.03 8.45
N GLY A 48 7.50 -2.25 8.63
CA GLY A 48 8.22 -1.58 7.54
C GLY A 48 7.45 -0.41 6.91
N VAL A 49 6.30 -0.02 7.50
CA VAL A 49 5.40 1.00 6.97
C VAL A 49 4.89 1.85 8.12
N PRO A 50 4.86 3.20 7.99
CA PRO A 50 4.31 4.08 9.01
C PRO A 50 2.82 3.85 9.23
N GLU A 51 2.29 4.42 10.31
CA GLU A 51 0.86 4.41 10.57
C GLU A 51 0.12 5.19 9.48
N VAL A 52 -1.07 4.68 9.12
CA VAL A 52 -1.93 5.26 8.08
C VAL A 52 -3.20 5.79 8.72
N ILE A 53 -3.58 7.00 8.36
CA ILE A 53 -4.79 7.64 8.87
C ILE A 53 -5.97 7.26 7.98
N PHE A 54 -6.95 6.55 8.53
CA PHE A 54 -8.25 6.36 7.90
C PHE A 54 -9.16 7.54 8.28
N ALA A 55 -9.39 8.48 7.35
CA ALA A 55 -10.09 9.72 7.66
C ALA A 55 -11.62 9.57 7.77
N ALA A 56 -12.22 8.54 7.16
CA ALA A 56 -13.66 8.33 7.25
C ALA A 56 -14.11 8.15 8.71
N GLY A 57 -15.14 8.88 9.11
CA GLY A 57 -15.68 8.85 10.46
C GLY A 57 -14.89 9.68 11.49
N LYS A 58 -13.81 10.36 11.06
CA LYS A 58 -13.09 11.34 11.91
C LYS A 58 -13.46 12.77 11.55
N THR A 59 -13.37 13.67 12.52
CA THR A 59 -13.48 15.11 12.23
C THR A 59 -12.19 15.61 11.58
N GLY A 60 -12.27 16.73 10.84
CA GLY A 60 -11.09 17.36 10.23
C GLY A 60 -9.99 17.67 11.26
N ASP A 61 -10.37 18.18 12.43
CA ASP A 61 -9.43 18.48 13.52
C ASP A 61 -8.74 17.23 14.04
N GLN A 62 -9.44 16.10 14.14
CA GLN A 62 -8.84 14.81 14.54
C GLN A 62 -7.82 14.34 13.51
N VAL A 63 -8.14 14.40 12.22
CA VAL A 63 -7.23 14.01 11.14
C VAL A 63 -5.99 14.89 11.15
N LEU A 64 -6.15 16.21 11.22
CA LEU A 64 -5.03 17.17 11.25
C LEU A 64 -4.17 17.00 12.50
N ALA A 65 -4.77 16.74 13.67
CA ALA A 65 -4.02 16.52 14.90
C ALA A 65 -3.15 15.26 14.81
N ILE A 66 -3.70 14.14 14.33
CA ILE A 66 -2.93 12.89 14.12
C ILE A 66 -1.83 13.11 13.07
N ALA A 67 -2.17 13.74 11.94
CA ALA A 67 -1.22 13.99 10.85
C ALA A 67 -0.01 14.83 11.30
N ARG A 68 -0.24 15.88 12.12
CA ARG A 68 0.85 16.69 12.68
C ARG A 68 1.79 15.87 13.58
N ARG A 69 1.27 14.93 14.35
CA ARG A 69 2.09 14.07 15.22
C ARG A 69 2.93 13.10 14.40
N LEU A 70 2.34 12.47 13.39
CA LEU A 70 3.07 11.58 12.48
C LEU A 70 4.13 12.34 11.68
N ALA A 71 3.80 13.50 11.13
CA ALA A 71 4.74 14.35 10.38
C ALA A 71 5.96 14.79 11.23
N ALA A 72 5.76 15.04 12.52
CA ALA A 72 6.86 15.41 13.44
C ALA A 72 7.88 14.28 13.65
N SER A 73 7.57 13.04 13.26
CA SER A 73 8.48 11.88 13.36
C SER A 73 9.27 11.59 12.09
N ASP A 74 9.17 12.43 11.05
CA ASP A 74 9.83 12.31 9.73
C ASP A 74 9.58 10.98 8.98
N VAL A 75 8.55 10.21 9.40
CA VAL A 75 8.23 8.90 8.80
C VAL A 75 7.26 8.98 7.61
N GLY A 76 6.87 10.20 7.24
CA GLY A 76 5.83 10.44 6.25
C GLY A 76 4.41 10.23 6.81
N VAL A 77 3.41 10.69 6.05
CA VAL A 77 2.00 10.57 6.44
C VAL A 77 1.19 10.10 5.23
N LEU A 78 0.43 9.04 5.39
CA LEU A 78 -0.55 8.58 4.41
C LEU A 78 -1.94 8.68 5.02
N ILE A 79 -2.88 9.34 4.33
CA ILE A 79 -4.26 9.55 4.78
C ILE A 79 -5.18 9.03 3.70
N THR A 80 -6.01 8.04 4.02
CA THR A 80 -6.99 7.47 3.09
C THR A 80 -8.40 7.99 3.41
N ARG A 81 -9.29 7.95 2.42
CA ARG A 81 -10.69 8.40 2.53
C ARG A 81 -10.81 9.86 2.95
N VAL A 82 -9.90 10.70 2.45
CA VAL A 82 -9.90 12.14 2.69
C VAL A 82 -11.20 12.74 2.15
N PRO A 83 -11.99 13.44 2.97
CA PRO A 83 -13.16 14.17 2.49
C PRO A 83 -12.73 15.45 1.77
N ALA A 84 -13.52 15.89 0.79
CA ALA A 84 -13.17 17.03 -0.08
C ALA A 84 -12.85 18.32 0.69
N GLU A 85 -13.60 18.59 1.75
CA GLU A 85 -13.43 19.76 2.61
C GLU A 85 -12.10 19.76 3.39
N LEU A 86 -11.40 18.63 3.45
CA LEU A 86 -10.11 18.53 4.15
C LEU A 86 -8.91 18.73 3.22
N CYS A 87 -9.11 18.73 1.89
CA CYS A 87 -8.01 18.83 0.93
C CYS A 87 -7.20 20.13 1.07
N ASP A 88 -7.87 21.28 1.12
CA ASP A 88 -7.20 22.59 1.27
C ASP A 88 -6.59 22.80 2.66
N PRO A 89 -7.25 22.43 3.78
CA PRO A 89 -6.61 22.39 5.08
C PRO A 89 -5.32 21.55 5.13
N LEU A 90 -5.29 20.37 4.50
CA LEU A 90 -4.09 19.54 4.42
C LEU A 90 -2.96 20.24 3.65
N ARG A 91 -3.25 20.80 2.47
CA ARG A 91 -2.28 21.57 1.67
C ARG A 91 -1.72 22.77 2.43
N SER A 92 -2.58 23.44 3.21
CA SER A 92 -2.16 24.60 4.01
C SER A 92 -1.32 24.24 5.23
N CYS A 93 -1.56 23.07 5.84
CA CYS A 93 -0.88 22.63 7.06
C CYS A 93 0.45 21.92 6.79
N PHE A 94 0.63 21.28 5.64
CA PHE A 94 1.79 20.44 5.35
C PHE A 94 2.42 20.80 4.02
N GLN A 95 3.59 21.42 4.06
CA GLN A 95 4.35 21.73 2.86
C GLN A 95 4.80 20.42 2.17
N GLY A 96 4.56 20.30 0.88
CA GLY A 96 4.93 19.11 0.10
C GLY A 96 3.95 17.94 0.18
N ILE A 97 2.79 18.10 0.83
CA ILE A 97 1.76 17.06 0.81
C ILE A 97 1.11 16.99 -0.58
N GLU A 98 1.03 15.80 -1.11
CA GLU A 98 0.33 15.49 -2.36
C GLU A 98 -1.10 15.06 -2.03
N VAL A 99 -2.11 15.72 -2.59
CA VAL A 99 -3.52 15.37 -2.39
C VAL A 99 -4.11 14.92 -3.72
N ASN A 100 -4.44 13.64 -3.82
CA ASN A 100 -5.19 13.08 -4.93
C ASN A 100 -6.69 13.09 -4.56
N GLU A 101 -7.41 14.07 -5.08
CA GLU A 101 -8.85 14.26 -4.78
C GLU A 101 -9.70 13.12 -5.35
N LEU A 102 -9.35 12.61 -6.54
CA LEU A 102 -10.06 11.50 -7.16
C LEU A 102 -9.97 10.23 -6.31
N GLY A 103 -8.76 9.87 -5.83
CA GLY A 103 -8.52 8.73 -4.95
C GLY A 103 -8.88 8.99 -3.50
N ARG A 104 -9.24 10.24 -3.14
CA ARG A 104 -9.51 10.65 -1.76
C ARG A 104 -8.38 10.28 -0.81
N ILE A 105 -7.15 10.51 -1.24
CA ILE A 105 -5.95 10.11 -0.54
C ILE A 105 -4.94 11.26 -0.52
N ALA A 106 -4.23 11.40 0.60
CA ALA A 106 -3.15 12.38 0.72
C ALA A 106 -1.87 11.70 1.21
N TYR A 107 -0.74 12.14 0.66
CA TYR A 107 0.56 11.59 0.99
C TYR A 107 1.58 12.70 1.22
N LEU A 108 2.19 12.70 2.40
CA LEU A 108 3.36 13.50 2.74
C LEU A 108 4.56 12.55 2.75
N PRO A 109 5.52 12.70 1.82
CA PRO A 109 6.69 11.84 1.78
C PRO A 109 7.53 11.91 3.06
N PRO A 110 8.14 10.81 3.50
CA PRO A 110 9.11 10.82 4.58
C PRO A 110 10.43 11.48 4.14
N ALA A 111 11.26 11.92 5.09
CA ALA A 111 12.57 12.47 4.80
C ALA A 111 13.50 11.45 4.13
N GLU A 112 13.41 10.17 4.51
CA GLU A 112 14.11 9.07 3.85
C GLU A 112 13.06 8.23 3.09
N PRO A 113 13.15 8.11 1.75
CA PRO A 113 12.18 7.34 0.99
C PRO A 113 12.19 5.86 1.41
N PRO A 114 11.05 5.17 1.35
CA PRO A 114 10.99 3.74 1.63
C PRO A 114 11.85 2.96 0.64
N GLY A 115 12.30 1.78 1.06
CA GLY A 115 13.03 0.87 0.15
C GLY A 115 12.19 0.53 -1.08
N ALA A 116 12.86 0.37 -2.22
CA ALA A 116 12.17 0.05 -3.47
C ALA A 116 11.67 -1.41 -3.50
N GLY A 117 10.42 -1.61 -3.91
CA GLY A 117 9.90 -2.93 -4.28
C GLY A 117 10.54 -3.45 -5.57
N GLN A 118 10.56 -4.77 -5.75
CA GLN A 118 11.05 -5.38 -7.00
C GLN A 118 9.94 -5.50 -8.04
N GLY A 119 10.19 -4.95 -9.22
CA GLY A 119 9.24 -4.92 -10.32
C GLY A 119 8.17 -3.86 -10.16
N GLU A 120 7.23 -3.86 -11.10
CA GLU A 120 6.17 -2.87 -11.19
C GLU A 120 4.83 -3.44 -10.76
N ILE A 121 4.04 -2.66 -10.02
CA ILE A 121 2.63 -2.96 -9.74
C ILE A 121 1.79 -2.33 -10.85
N LEU A 122 1.11 -3.16 -11.63
CA LEU A 122 0.16 -2.68 -12.64
C LEU A 122 -1.24 -2.59 -12.04
N ILE A 123 -1.87 -1.42 -12.15
CA ILE A 123 -3.26 -1.22 -11.73
C ILE A 123 -4.15 -1.16 -12.95
N VAL A 124 -5.10 -2.08 -13.01
CA VAL A 124 -6.02 -2.26 -14.14
C VAL A 124 -7.44 -1.90 -13.72
N THR A 125 -8.15 -1.05 -14.47
CA THR A 125 -9.56 -0.73 -14.21
C THR A 125 -10.49 -1.23 -15.31
N ALA A 126 -11.66 -1.70 -14.91
CA ALA A 126 -12.72 -2.09 -15.85
C ALA A 126 -13.33 -0.87 -16.53
N GLY A 127 -13.66 0.16 -15.78
CA GLY A 127 -14.25 1.39 -16.28
C GLY A 127 -13.68 2.63 -15.61
N THR A 128 -14.06 3.80 -16.10
CA THR A 128 -13.64 5.10 -15.55
C THR A 128 -14.25 5.38 -14.17
N SER A 129 -15.40 4.77 -13.86
CA SER A 129 -16.04 4.88 -12.53
C SER A 129 -15.24 4.15 -11.44
N ASP A 130 -14.34 3.23 -11.81
CA ASP A 130 -13.47 2.51 -10.88
C ASP A 130 -12.21 3.29 -10.50
N LEU A 131 -11.92 4.39 -11.21
CA LEU A 131 -10.73 5.21 -11.03
C LEU A 131 -10.51 5.71 -9.58
N PRO A 132 -11.52 6.11 -8.81
CA PRO A 132 -11.30 6.54 -7.43
C PRO A 132 -10.61 5.48 -6.57
N VAL A 133 -11.02 4.22 -6.70
CA VAL A 133 -10.43 3.10 -5.97
C VAL A 133 -9.06 2.73 -6.52
N ALA A 134 -8.87 2.82 -7.83
CA ALA A 134 -7.59 2.59 -8.48
C ALA A 134 -6.54 3.65 -8.09
N GLU A 135 -6.93 4.92 -7.97
CA GLU A 135 -6.03 5.99 -7.51
C GLU A 135 -5.67 5.86 -6.02
N GLU A 136 -6.61 5.44 -5.17
CA GLU A 136 -6.28 5.06 -3.79
C GLU A 136 -5.19 3.97 -3.76
N ALA A 137 -5.32 2.96 -4.61
CA ALA A 137 -4.32 1.90 -4.72
C ALA A 137 -2.99 2.43 -5.27
N ALA A 138 -3.01 3.28 -6.29
CA ALA A 138 -1.82 3.81 -6.93
C ALA A 138 -0.97 4.68 -5.98
N VAL A 139 -1.61 5.64 -5.31
CA VAL A 139 -0.92 6.51 -4.35
C VAL A 139 -0.42 5.70 -3.16
N THR A 140 -1.20 4.72 -2.68
CA THR A 140 -0.75 3.83 -1.60
C THR A 140 0.48 3.02 -2.01
N ALA A 141 0.47 2.38 -3.17
CA ALA A 141 1.60 1.59 -3.66
C ALA A 141 2.86 2.46 -3.85
N HIS A 142 2.70 3.67 -4.39
CA HIS A 142 3.78 4.65 -4.52
C HIS A 142 4.34 5.06 -3.16
N ALA A 143 3.49 5.40 -2.20
CA ALA A 143 3.89 5.76 -0.84
C ALA A 143 4.64 4.63 -0.11
N LEU A 144 4.44 3.39 -0.53
CA LEU A 144 5.14 2.19 -0.04
C LEU A 144 6.43 1.87 -0.83
N GLY A 145 6.88 2.75 -1.73
CA GLY A 145 8.13 2.61 -2.47
C GLY A 145 8.06 1.72 -3.71
N ASN A 146 6.87 1.51 -4.29
CA ASN A 146 6.74 0.70 -5.49
C ASN A 146 6.66 1.54 -6.76
N ALA A 147 7.22 1.02 -7.85
CA ALA A 147 6.91 1.49 -9.20
C ALA A 147 5.47 1.09 -9.55
N VAL A 148 4.72 2.02 -10.16
CA VAL A 148 3.29 1.84 -10.44
C VAL A 148 2.97 2.24 -11.88
N ALA A 149 2.36 1.33 -12.63
CA ALA A 149 1.74 1.61 -13.92
C ALA A 149 0.21 1.53 -13.84
N ARG A 150 -0.46 2.15 -14.79
CA ARG A 150 -1.94 2.15 -14.90
C ARG A 150 -2.39 1.69 -16.27
N LEU A 151 -3.40 0.84 -16.31
CA LEU A 151 -4.12 0.41 -17.50
C LEU A 151 -5.61 0.63 -17.28
N THR A 152 -6.15 1.68 -17.87
CA THR A 152 -7.51 2.14 -17.56
C THR A 152 -8.50 1.78 -18.66
N ASP A 153 -9.78 1.59 -18.26
CA ASP A 153 -10.93 1.39 -19.13
C ASP A 153 -10.79 0.19 -20.07
N VAL A 154 -10.39 -0.96 -19.54
CA VAL A 154 -10.23 -2.22 -20.28
C VAL A 154 -11.26 -3.30 -19.88
N GLY A 155 -12.46 -2.88 -19.51
CA GLY A 155 -13.55 -3.78 -19.10
C GLY A 155 -13.91 -4.84 -20.12
N VAL A 156 -14.46 -5.96 -19.65
CA VAL A 156 -14.75 -7.17 -20.44
C VAL A 156 -15.76 -6.94 -21.57
N ALA A 157 -16.62 -5.93 -21.46
CA ALA A 157 -17.55 -5.56 -22.54
C ALA A 157 -16.83 -5.09 -23.81
N GLY A 158 -15.57 -4.67 -23.69
CA GLY A 158 -14.68 -4.34 -24.81
C GLY A 158 -13.36 -5.08 -24.69
N ILE A 159 -13.41 -6.40 -24.59
CA ILE A 159 -12.27 -7.28 -24.29
C ILE A 159 -11.04 -7.05 -25.18
N HIS A 160 -11.25 -6.60 -26.43
CA HIS A 160 -10.18 -6.25 -27.36
C HIS A 160 -9.25 -5.15 -26.82
N ARG A 161 -9.76 -4.25 -25.97
CA ARG A 161 -8.96 -3.19 -25.33
C ARG A 161 -7.93 -3.79 -24.37
N LEU A 162 -8.31 -4.79 -23.60
CA LEU A 162 -7.40 -5.55 -22.73
C LEU A 162 -6.40 -6.37 -23.57
N LEU A 163 -6.89 -7.12 -24.56
CA LEU A 163 -6.06 -8.00 -25.38
C LEU A 163 -5.01 -7.24 -26.20
N SER A 164 -5.26 -5.98 -26.54
CA SER A 164 -4.26 -5.13 -27.21
C SER A 164 -3.14 -4.63 -26.29
N ARG A 165 -3.19 -4.92 -25.00
CA ARG A 165 -2.24 -4.47 -23.97
C ARG A 165 -1.60 -5.63 -23.17
N THR A 166 -1.49 -6.80 -23.80
CA THR A 166 -0.90 -8.02 -23.17
C THR A 166 0.55 -7.79 -22.76
N ASP A 167 1.32 -6.96 -23.46
CA ASP A 167 2.69 -6.63 -23.10
C ASP A 167 2.77 -5.93 -21.72
N ALA A 168 1.85 -5.02 -21.44
CA ALA A 168 1.78 -4.35 -20.14
C ALA A 168 1.41 -5.33 -19.02
N LEU A 169 0.53 -6.30 -19.30
CA LEU A 169 0.20 -7.37 -18.35
C LEU A 169 1.40 -8.27 -18.07
N ALA A 170 2.17 -8.62 -19.09
CA ALA A 170 3.30 -9.54 -19.00
C ALA A 170 4.52 -8.93 -18.25
N SER A 171 4.67 -7.60 -18.27
CA SER A 171 5.78 -6.91 -17.60
C SER A 171 5.59 -6.69 -16.10
N ALA A 172 4.36 -6.83 -15.60
CA ALA A 172 4.04 -6.59 -14.21
C ALA A 172 4.58 -7.67 -13.26
N ALA A 173 5.00 -7.27 -12.06
CA ALA A 173 5.34 -8.21 -10.98
C ALA A 173 4.10 -8.65 -10.19
N VAL A 174 3.12 -7.74 -10.05
CA VAL A 174 1.82 -7.97 -9.41
C VAL A 174 0.80 -7.11 -10.13
N ILE A 175 -0.40 -7.61 -10.31
CA ILE A 175 -1.49 -6.87 -10.94
C ILE A 175 -2.62 -6.64 -9.92
N ILE A 176 -3.05 -5.39 -9.78
CA ILE A 176 -4.26 -5.03 -9.03
C ILE A 176 -5.35 -4.76 -10.05
N VAL A 177 -6.46 -5.50 -10.00
CA VAL A 177 -7.59 -5.34 -10.93
C VAL A 177 -8.79 -4.79 -10.17
N VAL A 178 -9.22 -3.60 -10.56
CA VAL A 178 -10.32 -2.85 -9.93
C VAL A 178 -11.54 -2.89 -10.84
N ALA A 179 -12.63 -3.48 -10.38
CA ALA A 179 -13.83 -3.67 -11.19
C ALA A 179 -15.10 -3.68 -10.33
N GLY A 180 -16.11 -2.95 -10.79
CA GLY A 180 -17.48 -3.04 -10.28
C GLY A 180 -18.37 -3.93 -11.12
N MET A 181 -19.67 -3.64 -11.15
CA MET A 181 -20.69 -4.34 -11.92
C MET A 181 -20.73 -5.86 -11.64
N ASP A 182 -20.36 -6.68 -12.63
CA ASP A 182 -20.28 -8.13 -12.57
C ASP A 182 -18.95 -8.68 -12.02
N GLY A 183 -17.93 -7.83 -11.90
CA GLY A 183 -16.62 -8.21 -11.38
C GLY A 183 -15.85 -9.23 -12.22
N ALA A 184 -16.11 -9.35 -13.51
CA ALA A 184 -15.55 -10.41 -14.35
C ALA A 184 -14.09 -10.19 -14.77
N LEU A 185 -13.61 -8.94 -14.80
CA LEU A 185 -12.28 -8.59 -15.31
C LEU A 185 -11.12 -9.32 -14.61
N PRO A 186 -11.10 -9.49 -13.28
CA PRO A 186 -10.02 -10.20 -12.59
C PRO A 186 -9.86 -11.65 -13.03
N SER A 187 -10.95 -12.35 -13.34
CA SER A 187 -10.91 -13.72 -13.86
C SER A 187 -10.28 -13.81 -15.24
N VAL A 188 -10.55 -12.82 -16.10
CA VAL A 188 -9.95 -12.76 -17.44
C VAL A 188 -8.44 -12.45 -17.31
N VAL A 189 -8.08 -11.44 -16.53
CA VAL A 189 -6.66 -11.09 -16.32
C VAL A 189 -5.90 -12.26 -15.70
N GLY A 190 -6.47 -12.91 -14.67
CA GLY A 190 -5.85 -14.05 -14.01
C GLY A 190 -5.63 -15.26 -14.92
N GLY A 191 -6.46 -15.42 -15.96
CA GLY A 191 -6.26 -16.43 -17.00
C GLY A 191 -5.18 -16.09 -18.04
N LEU A 192 -4.71 -14.84 -18.08
CA LEU A 192 -3.75 -14.36 -19.08
C LEU A 192 -2.33 -14.21 -18.54
N VAL A 193 -2.12 -14.21 -17.19
CA VAL A 193 -0.85 -13.86 -16.58
C VAL A 193 -0.36 -14.92 -15.59
N PRO A 194 0.94 -15.10 -15.41
CA PRO A 194 1.51 -16.00 -14.42
C PRO A 194 1.76 -15.33 -13.06
N VAL A 195 1.57 -14.00 -12.97
CA VAL A 195 1.85 -13.21 -11.76
C VAL A 195 0.61 -13.13 -10.85
N PRO A 196 0.79 -12.85 -9.54
CA PRO A 196 -0.32 -12.68 -8.62
C PRO A 196 -1.28 -11.57 -9.07
N VAL A 197 -2.58 -11.85 -8.99
CA VAL A 197 -3.66 -10.90 -9.27
C VAL A 197 -4.41 -10.60 -7.98
N ILE A 198 -4.48 -9.32 -7.61
CA ILE A 198 -5.26 -8.85 -6.47
C ILE A 198 -6.50 -8.15 -7.00
N ALA A 199 -7.65 -8.77 -6.80
CA ALA A 199 -8.94 -8.29 -7.26
C ALA A 199 -9.58 -7.36 -6.23
N VAL A 200 -10.00 -6.18 -6.68
CA VAL A 200 -10.68 -5.16 -5.87
C VAL A 200 -12.08 -4.98 -6.42
N PRO A 201 -13.11 -5.55 -5.78
CA PRO A 201 -14.49 -5.24 -6.13
C PRO A 201 -14.78 -3.78 -5.78
N THR A 202 -15.52 -3.07 -6.63
CA THR A 202 -15.98 -1.71 -6.32
C THR A 202 -17.49 -1.68 -6.09
N SER A 203 -17.94 -0.67 -5.34
CA SER A 203 -19.37 -0.41 -5.13
C SER A 203 -20.06 0.16 -6.36
N VAL A 204 -19.31 0.36 -7.46
CA VAL A 204 -19.82 0.82 -8.75
C VAL A 204 -20.78 -0.20 -9.35
N GLY A 205 -22.01 0.22 -9.58
CA GLY A 205 -23.05 -0.64 -10.15
C GLY A 205 -24.44 -0.14 -9.80
N TYR A 206 -25.44 -0.89 -10.21
CA TYR A 206 -26.85 -0.60 -9.95
C TYR A 206 -27.66 -1.91 -9.81
N GLY A 207 -28.91 -1.79 -9.35
CA GLY A 207 -29.82 -2.97 -9.26
C GLY A 207 -29.23 -4.08 -8.40
N ALA A 208 -29.02 -5.25 -8.99
CA ALA A 208 -28.52 -6.44 -8.31
C ALA A 208 -27.02 -6.40 -7.94
N SER A 209 -26.32 -5.29 -8.16
CA SER A 209 -24.93 -5.14 -7.72
C SER A 209 -24.78 -5.07 -6.18
N PHE A 210 -25.85 -4.69 -5.48
CA PHE A 210 -25.89 -4.55 -4.00
C PHE A 210 -24.65 -3.85 -3.44
N GLY A 211 -24.27 -2.70 -4.02
CA GLY A 211 -23.11 -1.92 -3.54
C GLY A 211 -21.77 -2.64 -3.66
N GLY A 212 -21.62 -3.48 -4.70
CA GLY A 212 -20.38 -4.23 -4.97
C GLY A 212 -20.37 -5.68 -4.49
N VAL A 213 -21.43 -6.15 -3.82
CA VAL A 213 -21.51 -7.56 -3.35
C VAL A 213 -21.50 -8.53 -4.53
N ALA A 214 -22.18 -8.22 -5.63
CA ALA A 214 -22.15 -9.06 -6.83
C ALA A 214 -20.72 -9.20 -7.39
N ALA A 215 -19.99 -8.10 -7.52
CA ALA A 215 -18.59 -8.10 -7.94
C ALA A 215 -17.71 -8.91 -6.97
N LEU A 216 -17.87 -8.71 -5.66
CA LEU A 216 -17.15 -9.46 -4.64
C LEU A 216 -17.36 -10.97 -4.76
N LEU A 217 -18.62 -11.40 -4.87
CA LEU A 217 -18.95 -12.83 -4.98
C LEU A 217 -18.43 -13.45 -6.29
N THR A 218 -18.49 -12.71 -7.40
CA THR A 218 -17.91 -13.17 -8.67
C THR A 218 -16.40 -13.36 -8.55
N MET A 219 -15.69 -12.41 -7.95
CA MET A 219 -14.24 -12.48 -7.76
C MET A 219 -13.84 -13.61 -6.83
N LEU A 220 -14.58 -13.82 -5.72
CA LEU A 220 -14.33 -14.92 -4.78
C LEU A 220 -14.57 -16.31 -5.40
N ASN A 221 -15.44 -16.40 -6.41
CA ASN A 221 -15.74 -17.63 -7.16
C ASN A 221 -14.92 -17.75 -8.46
N SER A 222 -13.89 -16.93 -8.65
CA SER A 222 -13.04 -17.03 -9.83
C SER A 222 -12.38 -18.40 -9.93
N CYS A 223 -12.44 -19.04 -11.09
CA CYS A 223 -11.70 -20.25 -11.38
C CYS A 223 -10.25 -19.99 -11.87
N ALA A 224 -9.87 -18.74 -12.08
CA ALA A 224 -8.50 -18.38 -12.42
C ALA A 224 -7.60 -18.52 -11.18
N SER A 225 -6.59 -19.38 -11.27
CA SER A 225 -5.63 -19.59 -10.18
C SER A 225 -4.80 -18.33 -9.93
N GLY A 226 -4.49 -18.03 -8.65
CA GLY A 226 -3.66 -16.88 -8.28
C GLY A 226 -4.42 -15.56 -8.11
N VAL A 227 -5.76 -15.56 -8.23
CA VAL A 227 -6.60 -14.41 -7.90
C VAL A 227 -6.87 -14.39 -6.39
N THR A 228 -6.49 -13.28 -5.76
CA THR A 228 -6.77 -12.98 -4.34
C THR A 228 -7.69 -11.78 -4.26
N VAL A 229 -8.70 -11.81 -3.40
CA VAL A 229 -9.74 -10.77 -3.34
C VAL A 229 -9.62 -9.98 -2.05
N VAL A 230 -9.69 -8.65 -2.15
CA VAL A 230 -9.80 -7.75 -0.99
C VAL A 230 -11.26 -7.29 -0.81
N ASN A 231 -11.52 -6.51 0.23
CA ASN A 231 -12.87 -5.99 0.49
C ASN A 231 -13.31 -4.97 -0.59
N ILE A 232 -14.60 -4.69 -0.65
CA ILE A 232 -15.21 -3.71 -1.56
C ILE A 232 -14.57 -2.32 -1.34
N ASP A 233 -14.23 -1.64 -2.44
CA ASP A 233 -13.59 -0.32 -2.48
C ASP A 233 -12.26 -0.23 -1.73
N ASN A 234 -11.57 -1.33 -1.48
CA ASN A 234 -10.34 -1.35 -0.68
C ASN A 234 -9.08 -1.29 -1.57
N GLY A 235 -8.89 -0.18 -2.26
CA GLY A 235 -7.67 0.10 -3.04
C GLY A 235 -6.41 0.10 -2.15
N PHE A 236 -6.52 0.68 -0.96
CA PHE A 236 -5.45 0.69 0.04
C PHE A 236 -4.98 -0.73 0.41
N GLY A 237 -5.92 -1.61 0.77
CA GLY A 237 -5.58 -2.98 1.16
C GLY A 237 -4.94 -3.78 0.03
N ALA A 238 -5.39 -3.58 -1.22
CA ALA A 238 -4.81 -4.21 -2.39
C ALA A 238 -3.38 -3.76 -2.63
N ALA A 239 -3.12 -2.45 -2.59
CA ALA A 239 -1.77 -1.89 -2.73
C ALA A 239 -0.83 -2.36 -1.63
N PHE A 240 -1.33 -2.45 -0.40
CA PHE A 240 -0.55 -2.96 0.74
C PHE A 240 -0.17 -4.42 0.55
N ALA A 241 -1.10 -5.27 0.08
CA ALA A 241 -0.83 -6.68 -0.21
C ALA A 241 0.18 -6.82 -1.38
N ALA A 242 -0.01 -6.06 -2.47
CA ALA A 242 0.92 -6.04 -3.60
C ALA A 242 2.33 -5.61 -3.17
N SER A 243 2.44 -4.56 -2.36
CA SER A 243 3.71 -4.08 -1.82
C SER A 243 4.42 -5.15 -0.96
N ARG A 244 3.69 -5.94 -0.18
CA ARG A 244 4.27 -7.06 0.58
C ARG A 244 4.85 -8.13 -0.34
N ILE A 245 4.25 -8.38 -1.49
CA ILE A 245 4.76 -9.33 -2.48
C ILE A 245 6.06 -8.78 -3.09
N THR A 246 6.07 -7.56 -3.60
CA THR A 246 7.25 -6.96 -4.25
C THR A 246 8.45 -6.81 -3.29
N HIS A 247 8.22 -6.42 -2.05
CA HIS A 247 9.27 -6.31 -1.02
C HIS A 247 9.72 -7.68 -0.48
N GLY A 248 8.84 -8.67 -0.42
CA GLY A 248 9.19 -10.04 -0.03
C GLY A 248 10.16 -10.71 -0.99
N TYR A 249 10.07 -10.42 -2.27
CA TYR A 249 11.06 -10.85 -3.27
C TYR A 249 12.42 -10.17 -3.07
N ALA A 250 12.44 -8.87 -2.72
CA ALA A 250 13.69 -8.14 -2.45
C ALA A 250 14.48 -8.75 -1.29
N ALA A 251 13.82 -9.10 -0.20
CA ALA A 251 14.44 -9.69 0.97
C ALA A 251 15.09 -11.07 0.67
N ARG A 252 14.46 -11.89 -0.18
CA ARG A 252 14.98 -13.20 -0.58
C ARG A 252 16.17 -13.08 -1.54
N GLY A 253 16.16 -12.12 -2.47
CA GLY A 253 17.26 -11.85 -3.39
C GLY A 253 18.55 -11.45 -2.65
N ALA A 254 18.45 -10.60 -1.65
CA ALA A 254 19.57 -10.16 -0.83
C ALA A 254 20.20 -11.32 -0.01
N GLN A 255 19.39 -12.23 0.52
CA GLN A 255 19.85 -13.40 1.25
C GLN A 255 20.54 -14.44 0.33
N GLY A 256 20.00 -14.64 -0.88
CA GLY A 256 20.59 -15.56 -1.87
C GLY A 256 22.00 -15.12 -2.32
N VAL A 257 22.20 -13.84 -2.56
CA VAL A 257 23.50 -13.28 -2.94
C VAL A 257 24.53 -13.43 -1.80
N SER A 258 24.12 -13.18 -0.56
CA SER A 258 24.99 -13.33 0.62
C SER A 258 25.46 -14.78 0.82
N GLN A 259 24.59 -15.77 0.59
CA GLN A 259 24.93 -17.20 0.72
C GLN A 259 25.88 -17.66 -0.40
N ILE A 260 25.70 -17.20 -1.63
CA ILE A 260 26.61 -17.52 -2.76
C ILE A 260 27.99 -16.91 -2.50
N THR A 261 28.06 -15.67 -2.01
CA THR A 261 29.33 -15.01 -1.70
C THR A 261 30.09 -15.72 -0.58
N GLN A 262 29.40 -16.20 0.45
CA GLN A 262 30.00 -16.97 1.53
C GLN A 262 30.49 -18.35 1.07
N ALA A 263 29.74 -19.04 0.19
CA ALA A 263 30.14 -20.33 -0.35
C ALA A 263 31.37 -20.25 -1.26
N VAL A 264 31.55 -19.16 -2.00
CA VAL A 264 32.73 -18.92 -2.85
C VAL A 264 33.96 -18.63 -1.99
N HIS A 265 33.85 -17.94 -0.86
CA HIS A 265 34.99 -17.66 0.02
C HIS A 265 35.36 -18.81 0.95
N SER A 266 34.48 -19.79 1.15
CA SER A 266 34.78 -20.99 1.95
C SER A 266 35.48 -22.11 1.17
N ASN A 267 35.55 -22.00 -0.16
CA ASN A 267 36.19 -22.98 -1.04
C ASN A 267 37.53 -22.47 -1.65
N SER A 268 38.05 -21.36 -1.17
CA SER A 268 39.37 -20.82 -1.47
C SER A 268 40.24 -20.81 -0.21
#